data_6e1c3e63baf8a60edc75024b4d3ab280
#
_entry.id   6e1c3e63baf8a60edc75024b4d3ab280
#
_cell.length_a   1.000
_cell.length_b   1.000
_cell.length_c   1.000
_cell.angle_alpha   90.00
_cell.angle_beta   90.00
_cell.angle_gamma   90.00
#
_symmetry.space_group_name_H-M   'P 1'
#
loop_
_entity.id
_entity.type
_entity.pdbx_description
1 polymer ?
#
loop_
_entity_poly.entity_id
_entity_poly.type
_entity_poly.pdbx_seq_one_letter_code
_entity_poly.pdbx_strand_id
1 'polypeptide(L)'
;MLPQSPSASQAPRRFGVGIDTSRYGHYAAFLNEQLQPAAAELQFPESAAGYALLRGRLDSLTRRHGPAHFVVRLDAAGQYADNLRHFLHGLASPAAGAVGAARFSLTLSCGDPQRNKNYRAALFGSKKSDPVEARAAARFALAERPSTDIPLSQELRILRQVAGRLQAVVRQRTRLLNQFHHLLALTFPELALLTKELAAGWVLELVHRYPTAPLLAAAPPTDLGHIAYLPDRHIAPLLEHARASVASLAGATVAELVREQVRQLRDSGARQKRLENLLVTAYRALPEANHLDSIPGFGAVTAAVLTACTVAIERFATPAKYVAFFGVLPVEVASGVERDGQARAPRRWAMSRRGNDLVRRYLWMAALSAAQCNPAVKALYARVVARHPQHKAVAVGHAMRKLLHLAFAVWKTGRPFDRDHYPWQTPTHVESSDNGMSPAPETSDNTRSQEGQAAGHKPVRMPAQPVVTAARTDTLADAAAVGEGTYLDFAHLKRQLPLARVLDQLGLTARLRGSGPQRRCACPLHRGDARGRTFSVNLDANVWQCFAQECGRKGDVIDLWAAVQGLSLRAAALELVQTFGLEPAPCGGTEKRHG
;
A
#
# COMPACT_ATOMS: atom_id res chain seq x y z
N MET A 1 13.08 42.36 -59.02
CA MET A 1 12.51 41.24 -58.31
C MET A 1 13.37 40.95 -57.09
N LEU A 2 12.96 41.39 -55.95
CA LEU A 2 13.64 41.05 -54.69
C LEU A 2 13.27 39.60 -54.31
N PRO A 3 14.20 38.77 -53.78
CA PRO A 3 13.89 37.41 -53.38
C PRO A 3 12.97 37.46 -52.15
N GLN A 4 11.84 36.73 -52.25
CA GLN A 4 10.90 36.55 -51.14
C GLN A 4 11.64 35.88 -49.98
N SER A 5 11.59 36.50 -48.82
CA SER A 5 12.08 35.97 -47.56
C SER A 5 11.47 34.59 -47.30
N PRO A 6 12.24 33.60 -46.77
CA PRO A 6 11.71 32.29 -46.45
C PRO A 6 10.58 32.43 -45.43
N SER A 7 9.41 31.84 -45.74
CA SER A 7 8.22 31.85 -44.91
C SER A 7 8.57 31.42 -43.49
N ALA A 8 8.19 32.21 -42.51
CA ALA A 8 8.32 31.89 -41.11
C ALA A 8 7.79 30.47 -40.86
N SER A 9 8.64 29.58 -40.37
CA SER A 9 8.29 28.23 -39.97
C SER A 9 7.14 28.29 -38.96
N GLN A 10 5.95 27.93 -39.41
CA GLN A 10 4.80 27.87 -38.51
C GLN A 10 5.10 26.90 -37.35
N ALA A 11 4.98 27.36 -36.11
CA ALA A 11 5.14 26.52 -34.95
C ALA A 11 4.20 25.29 -35.06
N PRO A 12 4.65 24.09 -34.69
CA PRO A 12 3.87 22.88 -34.83
C PRO A 12 2.57 22.96 -33.99
N ARG A 13 1.45 22.62 -34.62
CA ARG A 13 0.14 22.56 -33.94
C ARG A 13 0.15 21.45 -32.89
N ARG A 14 -0.35 21.75 -31.71
CA ARG A 14 -0.40 20.78 -30.59
C ARG A 14 -1.71 20.00 -30.60
N PHE A 15 -1.60 18.69 -30.42
CA PHE A 15 -2.73 17.79 -30.27
C PHE A 15 -2.57 16.95 -29.00
N GLY A 16 -3.66 16.82 -28.22
CA GLY A 16 -3.73 15.89 -27.09
C GLY A 16 -4.23 14.54 -27.57
N VAL A 17 -3.48 13.50 -27.26
CA VAL A 17 -3.88 12.11 -27.52
C VAL A 17 -3.97 11.39 -26.21
N GLY A 18 -5.18 10.98 -25.84
CA GLY A 18 -5.41 10.16 -24.65
C GLY A 18 -5.68 8.72 -25.05
N ILE A 19 -5.01 7.78 -24.41
CA ILE A 19 -5.19 6.37 -24.72
C ILE A 19 -5.52 5.61 -23.42
N ASP A 20 -6.72 5.05 -23.40
CA ASP A 20 -7.11 4.04 -22.43
C ASP A 20 -6.57 2.69 -22.87
N THR A 21 -5.91 1.96 -21.95
CA THR A 21 -5.21 0.73 -22.27
C THR A 21 -5.87 -0.48 -21.64
N SER A 22 -6.12 -1.51 -22.45
CA SER A 22 -6.68 -2.77 -22.00
C SER A 22 -5.89 -3.98 -22.53
N ARG A 23 -6.28 -5.17 -22.11
CA ARG A 23 -5.55 -6.42 -22.42
C ARG A 23 -5.52 -6.76 -23.91
N TYR A 24 -6.60 -6.51 -24.62
CA TYR A 24 -6.79 -6.99 -25.99
C TYR A 24 -6.76 -5.86 -27.02
N GLY A 25 -6.75 -4.62 -26.56
CA GLY A 25 -6.74 -3.45 -27.44
C GLY A 25 -6.86 -2.16 -26.63
N HIS A 26 -6.87 -1.06 -27.33
CA HIS A 26 -6.80 0.27 -26.77
C HIS A 26 -7.85 1.17 -27.40
N TYR A 27 -8.19 2.23 -26.68
CA TYR A 27 -9.09 3.27 -27.17
C TYR A 27 -8.38 4.62 -27.14
N ALA A 28 -8.28 5.31 -28.27
CA ALA A 28 -7.62 6.60 -28.42
C ALA A 28 -8.60 7.72 -28.77
N ALA A 29 -8.47 8.85 -28.07
CA ALA A 29 -9.16 10.10 -28.37
C ALA A 29 -8.14 11.18 -28.76
N PHE A 30 -8.52 12.05 -29.71
CA PHE A 30 -7.66 13.08 -30.29
C PHE A 30 -8.33 14.45 -30.13
N LEU A 31 -7.67 15.39 -29.44
CA LEU A 31 -8.17 16.74 -29.18
C LEU A 31 -7.20 17.78 -29.76
N ASN A 32 -7.76 18.89 -30.23
CA ASN A 32 -7.00 20.08 -30.60
C ASN A 32 -6.71 20.98 -29.39
N GLU A 33 -6.00 22.08 -29.56
CA GLU A 33 -5.66 23.03 -28.49
C GLU A 33 -6.88 23.66 -27.81
N GLN A 34 -8.02 23.74 -28.49
CA GLN A 34 -9.30 24.21 -27.97
C GLN A 34 -10.09 23.11 -27.25
N LEU A 35 -9.46 21.93 -27.02
CA LEU A 35 -10.04 20.76 -26.39
C LEU A 35 -11.26 20.17 -27.13
N GLN A 36 -11.35 20.46 -28.45
CA GLN A 36 -12.36 19.90 -29.34
C GLN A 36 -11.84 18.67 -30.05
N PRO A 37 -12.69 17.73 -30.48
CA PRO A 37 -12.27 16.56 -31.27
C PRO A 37 -11.52 16.98 -32.55
N ALA A 38 -10.29 16.52 -32.70
CA ALA A 38 -9.45 16.77 -33.87
C ALA A 38 -9.59 15.67 -34.92
N ALA A 39 -9.94 14.46 -34.51
CA ALA A 39 -10.25 13.31 -35.36
C ALA A 39 -11.26 12.40 -34.68
N ALA A 40 -11.85 11.47 -35.45
CA ALA A 40 -12.67 10.40 -34.90
C ALA A 40 -11.83 9.54 -33.96
N GLU A 41 -12.41 9.13 -32.86
CA GLU A 41 -11.82 8.22 -31.92
C GLU A 41 -11.42 6.90 -32.59
N LEU A 42 -10.43 6.21 -32.04
CA LEU A 42 -9.87 5.02 -32.64
C LEU A 42 -9.82 3.90 -31.60
N GLN A 43 -10.50 2.80 -31.88
CA GLN A 43 -10.28 1.54 -31.19
C GLN A 43 -9.29 0.70 -32.03
N PHE A 44 -8.27 0.14 -31.39
CA PHE A 44 -7.27 -0.65 -32.08
C PHE A 44 -6.75 -1.80 -31.20
N PRO A 45 -6.49 -2.99 -31.80
CA PRO A 45 -6.03 -4.15 -31.08
C PRO A 45 -4.56 -4.01 -30.61
N GLU A 46 -4.18 -4.79 -29.61
CA GLU A 46 -2.80 -4.95 -29.13
C GLU A 46 -2.03 -5.83 -30.14
N SER A 47 -1.67 -5.24 -31.27
CA SER A 47 -0.99 -5.92 -32.39
C SER A 47 -0.23 -4.93 -33.27
N ALA A 48 0.67 -5.44 -34.11
CA ALA A 48 1.39 -4.62 -35.09
C ALA A 48 0.44 -3.86 -36.04
N ALA A 49 -0.64 -4.54 -36.50
CA ALA A 49 -1.67 -3.92 -37.32
C ALA A 49 -2.41 -2.79 -36.57
N GLY A 50 -2.75 -3.01 -35.29
CA GLY A 50 -3.38 -1.98 -34.45
C GLY A 50 -2.47 -0.78 -34.23
N TYR A 51 -1.20 -0.98 -34.03
CA TYR A 51 -0.21 0.09 -33.89
C TYR A 51 0.00 0.86 -35.20
N ALA A 52 -0.07 0.17 -36.34
CA ALA A 52 -0.06 0.82 -37.64
C ALA A 52 -1.30 1.71 -37.87
N LEU A 53 -2.50 1.31 -37.38
CA LEU A 53 -3.69 2.15 -37.42
C LEU A 53 -3.51 3.43 -36.59
N LEU A 54 -2.94 3.33 -35.39
CA LEU A 54 -2.65 4.51 -34.56
C LEU A 54 -1.65 5.44 -35.28
N ARG A 55 -0.54 4.91 -35.78
CA ARG A 55 0.44 5.69 -36.58
C ARG A 55 -0.23 6.36 -37.76
N GLY A 56 -1.02 5.62 -38.55
CA GLY A 56 -1.73 6.16 -39.72
C GLY A 56 -2.70 7.31 -39.34
N ARG A 57 -3.30 7.27 -38.14
CA ARG A 57 -4.14 8.35 -37.62
C ARG A 57 -3.30 9.61 -37.31
N LEU A 58 -2.14 9.47 -36.65
CA LEU A 58 -1.22 10.58 -36.37
C LEU A 58 -0.68 11.18 -37.67
N ASP A 59 -0.29 10.34 -38.64
CA ASP A 59 0.16 10.79 -39.97
C ASP A 59 -0.94 11.53 -40.75
N SER A 60 -2.20 11.08 -40.65
CA SER A 60 -3.36 11.72 -41.27
C SER A 60 -3.63 13.10 -40.66
N LEU A 61 -3.55 13.25 -39.34
CA LEU A 61 -3.69 14.55 -38.67
C LEU A 61 -2.56 15.51 -39.11
N THR A 62 -1.34 15.02 -39.20
CA THR A 62 -0.19 15.81 -39.66
C THR A 62 -0.34 16.25 -41.12
N ARG A 63 -0.80 15.38 -42.01
CA ARG A 63 -1.08 15.76 -43.42
C ARG A 63 -2.15 16.83 -43.54
N ARG A 64 -3.21 16.72 -42.69
CA ARG A 64 -4.35 17.64 -42.73
C ARG A 64 -4.04 19.02 -42.15
N HIS A 65 -3.22 19.08 -41.10
CA HIS A 65 -3.03 20.29 -40.31
C HIS A 65 -1.61 20.89 -40.38
N GLY A 66 -0.69 20.27 -41.14
CA GLY A 66 0.72 20.68 -41.22
C GLY A 66 1.54 20.10 -40.03
N PRO A 67 2.72 20.68 -39.76
CA PRO A 67 3.60 20.23 -38.69
C PRO A 67 2.85 20.09 -37.38
N ALA A 68 2.91 18.90 -36.74
CA ALA A 68 2.15 18.55 -35.55
C ALA A 68 3.06 18.11 -34.40
N HIS A 69 2.66 18.47 -33.17
CA HIS A 69 3.23 17.97 -31.94
C HIS A 69 2.14 17.24 -31.13
N PHE A 70 2.29 15.95 -30.96
CA PHE A 70 1.35 15.13 -30.19
C PHE A 70 1.79 15.00 -28.73
N VAL A 71 0.96 15.44 -27.81
CA VAL A 71 1.12 15.20 -26.37
C VAL A 71 0.27 13.98 -26.02
N VAL A 72 0.91 12.83 -25.90
CA VAL A 72 0.24 11.55 -25.65
C VAL A 72 0.20 11.25 -24.17
N ARG A 73 -0.97 10.86 -23.65
CA ARG A 73 -1.12 10.37 -22.29
C ARG A 73 -1.72 8.98 -22.28
N LEU A 74 -0.99 8.05 -21.70
CA LEU A 74 -1.46 6.70 -21.45
C LEU A 74 -2.09 6.61 -20.06
N ASP A 75 -3.22 5.91 -19.94
CA ASP A 75 -3.64 5.39 -18.66
C ASP A 75 -2.82 4.12 -18.37
N ALA A 76 -1.87 4.24 -17.42
CA ALA A 76 -0.94 3.17 -17.10
C ALA A 76 -1.57 2.15 -16.11
N ALA A 77 -2.72 1.60 -16.46
CA ALA A 77 -3.38 0.54 -15.70
C ALA A 77 -2.59 -0.79 -15.84
N GLY A 78 -1.59 -0.97 -14.98
CA GLY A 78 -0.78 -2.18 -14.95
C GLY A 78 0.21 -2.28 -16.12
N GLN A 79 0.44 -3.51 -16.61
CA GLN A 79 1.45 -3.79 -17.65
C GLN A 79 0.92 -3.74 -19.09
N TYR A 80 -0.40 -3.52 -19.27
CA TYR A 80 -1.01 -3.52 -20.62
C TYR A 80 -0.58 -2.32 -21.49
N ALA A 81 -0.05 -1.28 -20.88
CA ALA A 81 0.50 -0.12 -21.59
C ALA A 81 1.96 -0.31 -22.06
N ASP A 82 2.70 -1.30 -21.57
CA ASP A 82 4.17 -1.35 -21.73
C ASP A 82 4.61 -1.53 -23.20
N ASN A 83 3.91 -2.34 -24.00
CA ASN A 83 4.22 -2.52 -25.41
C ASN A 83 3.90 -1.25 -26.22
N LEU A 84 2.70 -0.69 -25.99
CA LEU A 84 2.28 0.55 -26.65
C LEU A 84 3.21 1.72 -26.26
N ARG A 85 3.61 1.80 -25.00
CA ARG A 85 4.59 2.78 -24.52
C ARG A 85 5.92 2.67 -25.25
N HIS A 86 6.43 1.44 -25.43
CA HIS A 86 7.66 1.18 -26.17
C HIS A 86 7.53 1.60 -27.64
N PHE A 87 6.42 1.25 -28.28
CA PHE A 87 6.12 1.65 -29.65
C PHE A 87 6.09 3.19 -29.80
N LEU A 88 5.40 3.89 -28.89
CA LEU A 88 5.31 5.35 -28.93
C LEU A 88 6.66 6.04 -28.69
N HIS A 89 7.51 5.48 -27.82
CA HIS A 89 8.89 5.97 -27.68
C HIS A 89 9.71 5.79 -28.96
N GLY A 90 9.52 4.69 -29.68
CA GLY A 90 10.11 4.48 -30.99
C GLY A 90 9.66 5.51 -32.05
N LEU A 91 8.41 5.97 -31.96
CA LEU A 91 7.91 7.05 -32.82
C LEU A 91 8.46 8.43 -32.42
N ALA A 92 8.69 8.67 -31.13
CA ALA A 92 9.22 9.94 -30.62
C ALA A 92 10.70 10.15 -30.95
N SER A 93 11.46 9.07 -31.10
CA SER A 93 12.91 9.09 -31.38
C SER A 93 13.23 8.10 -32.50
N PRO A 94 12.85 8.41 -33.75
CA PRO A 94 13.20 7.53 -34.87
C PRO A 94 14.71 7.45 -35.00
N ALA A 95 15.23 6.24 -35.21
CA ALA A 95 16.66 6.04 -35.47
C ALA A 95 17.09 6.87 -36.70
N ALA A 96 18.24 7.51 -36.64
CA ALA A 96 18.79 8.28 -37.73
C ALA A 96 18.94 7.36 -38.95
N GLY A 97 18.23 7.67 -40.06
CA GLY A 97 18.22 6.87 -41.26
C GLY A 97 17.03 5.93 -41.46
N ALA A 98 16.06 5.91 -40.54
CA ALA A 98 14.84 5.10 -40.70
C ALA A 98 14.02 5.63 -41.90
N VAL A 99 13.82 4.79 -42.92
CA VAL A 99 12.91 5.07 -44.03
C VAL A 99 11.50 5.27 -43.47
N GLY A 100 10.92 6.46 -43.66
CA GLY A 100 9.60 6.83 -43.14
C GLY A 100 9.63 7.49 -41.77
N ALA A 101 10.65 8.31 -41.47
CA ALA A 101 10.69 9.15 -40.27
C ALA A 101 9.37 9.92 -40.12
N ALA A 102 8.81 9.89 -38.90
CA ALA A 102 7.54 10.54 -38.59
C ALA A 102 7.64 12.06 -38.89
N ARG A 103 6.70 12.59 -39.66
CA ARG A 103 6.60 14.04 -39.97
C ARG A 103 6.03 14.84 -38.77
N PHE A 104 5.99 14.27 -37.59
CA PHE A 104 5.48 14.88 -36.37
C PHE A 104 6.42 14.64 -35.19
N SER A 105 6.35 15.47 -34.20
CA SER A 105 6.99 15.24 -32.90
C SER A 105 5.96 14.69 -31.87
N LEU A 106 6.45 13.91 -30.92
CA LEU A 106 5.60 13.28 -29.91
C LEU A 106 6.24 13.39 -28.52
N THR A 107 5.44 13.77 -27.55
CA THR A 107 5.79 13.73 -26.12
C THR A 107 4.87 12.74 -25.42
N LEU A 108 5.45 11.75 -24.74
CA LEU A 108 4.69 10.73 -24.04
C LEU A 108 4.64 11.03 -22.54
N SER A 109 3.48 10.77 -21.92
CA SER A 109 3.26 10.82 -20.48
C SER A 109 2.50 9.58 -20.04
N CYS A 110 3.00 8.91 -19.01
CA CYS A 110 2.27 7.81 -18.35
C CYS A 110 1.60 8.32 -17.08
N GLY A 111 0.30 8.10 -16.97
CA GLY A 111 -0.50 8.59 -15.86
C GLY A 111 -0.46 7.68 -14.63
N ASP A 112 -0.49 8.29 -13.44
CA ASP A 112 -0.87 7.58 -12.23
C ASP A 112 -2.37 7.23 -12.31
N PRO A 113 -2.77 5.95 -12.14
CA PRO A 113 -4.16 5.53 -12.30
C PRO A 113 -5.13 6.25 -11.37
N GLN A 114 -4.71 6.56 -10.14
CA GLN A 114 -5.56 7.28 -9.19
C GLN A 114 -5.76 8.74 -9.61
N ARG A 115 -4.71 9.38 -10.11
CA ARG A 115 -4.78 10.76 -10.62
C ARG A 115 -5.65 10.85 -11.87
N ASN A 116 -5.53 9.90 -12.81
CA ASN A 116 -6.37 9.82 -13.98
C ASN A 116 -7.84 9.60 -13.60
N LYS A 117 -8.12 8.67 -12.68
CA LYS A 117 -9.46 8.42 -12.15
C LYS A 117 -10.08 9.66 -11.52
N ASN A 118 -9.34 10.37 -10.69
CA ASN A 118 -9.82 11.59 -10.03
C ASN A 118 -10.10 12.71 -11.04
N TYR A 119 -9.21 12.88 -12.02
CA TYR A 119 -9.37 13.89 -13.09
C TYR A 119 -10.60 13.59 -13.96
N ARG A 120 -10.75 12.32 -14.38
CA ARG A 120 -11.95 11.88 -15.10
C ARG A 120 -13.22 12.14 -14.30
N ALA A 121 -13.22 11.77 -13.01
CA ALA A 121 -14.38 11.95 -12.15
C ALA A 121 -14.76 13.44 -11.97
N ALA A 122 -13.78 14.33 -11.90
CA ALA A 122 -14.02 15.78 -11.82
C ALA A 122 -14.67 16.34 -13.09
N LEU A 123 -14.35 15.78 -14.27
CA LEU A 123 -14.87 16.27 -15.55
C LEU A 123 -16.17 15.59 -15.99
N PHE A 124 -16.31 14.29 -15.75
CA PHE A 124 -17.37 13.45 -16.31
C PHE A 124 -18.22 12.75 -15.23
N GLY A 125 -17.99 13.08 -13.96
CA GLY A 125 -18.74 12.51 -12.83
C GLY A 125 -18.53 11.00 -12.71
N SER A 126 -19.61 10.26 -12.51
CA SER A 126 -19.59 8.79 -12.35
C SER A 126 -19.45 8.02 -13.66
N LYS A 127 -19.54 8.69 -14.83
CA LYS A 127 -19.46 8.04 -16.14
C LYS A 127 -18.09 7.36 -16.31
N LYS A 128 -18.10 6.06 -16.61
CA LYS A 128 -16.92 5.26 -16.85
C LYS A 128 -17.12 4.43 -18.11
N SER A 129 -16.32 4.74 -19.15
CA SER A 129 -16.22 3.96 -20.39
C SER A 129 -14.90 4.31 -21.06
N ASP A 130 -14.37 3.43 -21.89
CA ASP A 130 -13.10 3.62 -22.60
C ASP A 130 -13.03 4.96 -23.37
N PRO A 131 -14.10 5.40 -24.10
CA PRO A 131 -14.11 6.71 -24.73
C PRO A 131 -13.98 7.86 -23.73
N VAL A 132 -14.63 7.78 -22.58
CA VAL A 132 -14.58 8.83 -21.55
C VAL A 132 -13.21 8.88 -20.90
N GLU A 133 -12.58 7.73 -20.63
CA GLU A 133 -11.24 7.65 -20.06
C GLU A 133 -10.19 8.18 -21.04
N ALA A 134 -10.28 7.81 -22.32
CA ALA A 134 -9.41 8.33 -23.38
C ALA A 134 -9.55 9.85 -23.57
N ARG A 135 -10.78 10.39 -23.60
CA ARG A 135 -10.99 11.86 -23.69
C ARG A 135 -10.45 12.61 -22.47
N ALA A 136 -10.66 12.07 -21.27
CA ALA A 136 -10.11 12.64 -20.05
C ALA A 136 -8.57 12.68 -20.10
N ALA A 137 -7.94 11.59 -20.54
CA ALA A 137 -6.49 11.51 -20.72
C ALA A 137 -5.97 12.50 -21.78
N ALA A 138 -6.65 12.64 -22.92
CA ALA A 138 -6.31 13.62 -23.97
C ALA A 138 -6.38 15.06 -23.44
N ARG A 139 -7.45 15.38 -22.71
CA ARG A 139 -7.62 16.69 -22.08
C ARG A 139 -6.55 16.98 -21.04
N PHE A 140 -6.24 15.97 -20.20
CA PHE A 140 -5.17 16.08 -19.22
C PHE A 140 -3.83 16.39 -19.87
N ALA A 141 -3.50 15.72 -20.98
CA ALA A 141 -2.25 15.91 -21.72
C ALA A 141 -2.04 17.36 -22.13
N LEU A 142 -3.08 18.03 -22.60
CA LEU A 142 -3.01 19.43 -23.05
C LEU A 142 -3.06 20.45 -21.91
N ALA A 143 -4.00 20.26 -20.95
CA ALA A 143 -4.27 21.24 -19.91
C ALA A 143 -3.26 21.22 -18.77
N GLU A 144 -2.86 20.01 -18.31
CA GLU A 144 -2.07 19.84 -17.09
C GLU A 144 -0.56 19.77 -17.31
N ARG A 145 -0.09 19.77 -18.55
CA ARG A 145 1.33 19.68 -18.93
C ARG A 145 2.09 18.63 -18.10
N PRO A 146 1.71 17.36 -18.19
CA PRO A 146 2.30 16.31 -17.36
C PRO A 146 3.79 16.13 -17.69
N SER A 147 4.54 15.60 -16.72
CA SER A 147 5.95 15.26 -16.95
C SER A 147 6.09 14.23 -18.06
N THR A 148 7.11 14.44 -18.90
CA THR A 148 7.47 13.52 -19.98
C THR A 148 7.92 12.18 -19.40
N ASP A 149 7.46 11.11 -20.03
CA ASP A 149 7.89 9.76 -19.73
C ASP A 149 9.28 9.48 -20.32
N ILE A 150 10.07 8.66 -19.63
CA ILE A 150 11.44 8.34 -20.01
C ILE A 150 11.45 6.98 -20.71
N PRO A 151 12.07 6.85 -21.90
CA PRO A 151 12.26 5.56 -22.54
C PRO A 151 13.11 4.65 -21.66
N LEU A 152 12.71 3.38 -21.55
CA LEU A 152 13.41 2.39 -20.74
C LEU A 152 14.20 1.45 -21.63
N SER A 153 15.46 1.17 -21.28
CA SER A 153 16.23 0.10 -21.91
C SER A 153 15.54 -1.26 -21.73
N GLN A 154 15.89 -2.22 -22.56
CA GLN A 154 15.32 -3.56 -22.47
C GLN A 154 15.66 -4.21 -21.12
N GLU A 155 16.88 -4.06 -20.67
CA GLU A 155 17.40 -4.61 -19.41
C GLU A 155 16.64 -4.02 -18.21
N LEU A 156 16.39 -2.71 -18.20
CA LEU A 156 15.63 -2.06 -17.14
C LEU A 156 14.14 -2.48 -17.15
N ARG A 157 13.55 -2.72 -18.33
CA ARG A 157 12.20 -3.29 -18.43
C ARG A 157 12.16 -4.70 -17.86
N ILE A 158 13.14 -5.55 -18.18
CA ILE A 158 13.26 -6.90 -17.61
C ILE A 158 13.39 -6.83 -16.08
N LEU A 159 14.30 -6.00 -15.57
CA LEU A 159 14.50 -5.79 -14.13
C LEU A 159 13.21 -5.41 -13.42
N ARG A 160 12.44 -4.48 -13.99
CA ARG A 160 11.14 -4.06 -13.47
C ARG A 160 10.09 -5.17 -13.46
N GLN A 161 10.04 -6.01 -14.51
CA GLN A 161 9.12 -7.14 -14.57
C GLN A 161 9.46 -8.17 -13.48
N VAL A 162 10.73 -8.48 -13.25
CA VAL A 162 11.16 -9.38 -12.18
C VAL A 162 10.82 -8.78 -10.80
N ALA A 163 11.08 -7.50 -10.59
CA ALA A 163 10.72 -6.80 -9.35
C ALA A 163 9.20 -6.83 -9.08
N GLY A 164 8.38 -6.65 -10.11
CA GLY A 164 6.92 -6.76 -10.00
C GLY A 164 6.46 -8.16 -9.60
N ARG A 165 7.07 -9.21 -10.16
CA ARG A 165 6.79 -10.61 -9.78
C ARG A 165 7.25 -10.90 -8.35
N LEU A 166 8.42 -10.40 -7.95
CA LEU A 166 8.91 -10.51 -6.58
C LEU A 166 7.94 -9.84 -5.59
N GLN A 167 7.46 -8.64 -5.91
CA GLN A 167 6.46 -7.94 -5.08
C GLN A 167 5.18 -8.76 -4.88
N ALA A 168 4.68 -9.39 -5.94
CA ALA A 168 3.49 -10.24 -5.86
C ALA A 168 3.72 -11.46 -4.94
N VAL A 169 4.87 -12.14 -5.07
CA VAL A 169 5.23 -13.29 -4.22
C VAL A 169 5.42 -12.87 -2.76
N VAL A 170 6.07 -11.74 -2.50
CA VAL A 170 6.26 -11.21 -1.13
C VAL A 170 4.91 -10.90 -0.47
N ARG A 171 3.96 -10.31 -1.19
CA ARG A 171 2.60 -10.07 -0.69
C ARG A 171 1.84 -11.37 -0.46
N GLN A 172 1.95 -12.34 -1.36
CA GLN A 172 1.35 -13.67 -1.19
C GLN A 172 1.90 -14.36 0.05
N ARG A 173 3.23 -14.36 0.22
CA ARG A 173 3.88 -14.96 1.40
C ARG A 173 3.39 -14.33 2.71
N THR A 174 3.20 -13.01 2.74
CA THR A 174 2.65 -12.32 3.92
C THR A 174 1.24 -12.81 4.24
N ARG A 175 0.38 -13.03 3.24
CA ARG A 175 -0.97 -13.60 3.46
C ARG A 175 -0.90 -15.02 3.99
N LEU A 176 -0.04 -15.87 3.40
CA LEU A 176 0.17 -17.25 3.85
C LEU A 176 0.67 -17.31 5.30
N LEU A 177 1.58 -16.40 5.69
CA LEU A 177 2.05 -16.29 7.06
C LEU A 177 0.92 -15.92 8.03
N ASN A 178 0.08 -14.96 7.68
CA ASN A 178 -1.07 -14.59 8.50
C ASN A 178 -2.07 -15.76 8.64
N GLN A 179 -2.34 -16.48 7.56
CA GLN A 179 -3.18 -17.69 7.59
C GLN A 179 -2.57 -18.77 8.49
N PHE A 180 -1.26 -18.97 8.42
CA PHE A 180 -0.53 -19.90 9.27
C PHE A 180 -0.61 -19.51 10.75
N HIS A 181 -0.44 -18.23 11.07
CA HIS A 181 -0.62 -17.73 12.43
C HIS A 181 -2.03 -18.01 12.97
N HIS A 182 -3.08 -17.76 12.16
CA HIS A 182 -4.45 -18.08 12.54
C HIS A 182 -4.66 -19.56 12.78
N LEU A 183 -4.09 -20.42 11.92
CA LEU A 183 -4.22 -21.86 12.06
C LEU A 183 -3.49 -22.38 13.30
N LEU A 184 -2.27 -21.90 13.55
CA LEU A 184 -1.51 -22.25 14.77
C LEU A 184 -2.21 -21.80 16.05
N ALA A 185 -2.89 -20.66 16.04
CA ALA A 185 -3.67 -20.20 17.18
C ALA A 185 -4.80 -21.18 17.58
N LEU A 186 -5.22 -22.05 16.65
CA LEU A 186 -6.25 -23.06 16.87
C LEU A 186 -5.69 -24.46 17.12
N THR A 187 -4.47 -24.76 16.62
CA THR A 187 -3.88 -26.10 16.64
C THR A 187 -2.72 -26.27 17.60
N PHE A 188 -2.00 -25.20 17.93
CA PHE A 188 -0.93 -25.14 18.95
C PHE A 188 -0.55 -23.69 19.28
N PRO A 189 -1.40 -22.94 20.01
CA PRO A 189 -1.17 -21.52 20.32
C PRO A 189 0.08 -21.26 21.17
N GLU A 190 0.50 -22.20 22.01
CA GLU A 190 1.63 -22.08 22.92
C GLU A 190 2.98 -21.99 22.19
N LEU A 191 3.04 -22.39 20.92
CA LEU A 191 4.24 -22.25 20.11
C LEU A 191 4.72 -20.79 20.04
N ALA A 192 3.79 -19.83 20.05
CA ALA A 192 4.10 -18.40 20.06
C ALA A 192 4.76 -17.90 21.35
N LEU A 193 4.68 -18.65 22.46
CA LEU A 193 5.38 -18.34 23.70
C LEU A 193 6.87 -18.67 23.61
N LEU A 194 7.23 -19.68 22.80
CA LEU A 194 8.60 -20.16 22.66
C LEU A 194 9.37 -19.39 21.56
N THR A 195 8.69 -18.97 20.53
CA THR A 195 9.32 -18.22 19.42
C THR A 195 8.39 -17.21 18.79
N LYS A 196 8.95 -16.04 18.46
CA LYS A 196 8.27 -15.01 17.66
C LYS A 196 8.40 -15.27 16.16
N GLU A 197 9.37 -16.10 15.73
CA GLU A 197 9.67 -16.37 14.33
C GLU A 197 9.00 -17.68 13.88
N LEU A 198 7.68 -17.64 13.73
CA LEU A 198 6.87 -18.80 13.32
C LEU A 198 7.16 -19.29 11.89
N ALA A 199 7.89 -18.52 11.10
CA ALA A 199 8.36 -18.92 9.76
C ALA A 199 9.76 -19.49 9.74
N ALA A 200 10.42 -19.67 10.90
CA ALA A 200 11.74 -20.27 10.98
C ALA A 200 11.73 -21.71 10.43
N GLY A 201 12.84 -22.13 9.81
CA GLY A 201 12.92 -23.45 9.17
C GLY A 201 12.58 -24.60 10.11
N TRP A 202 13.10 -24.55 11.34
CA TRP A 202 12.83 -25.57 12.36
C TRP A 202 11.34 -25.59 12.79
N VAL A 203 10.68 -24.41 12.85
CA VAL A 203 9.25 -24.33 13.18
C VAL A 203 8.42 -24.98 12.07
N LEU A 204 8.71 -24.66 10.82
CA LEU A 204 8.02 -25.25 9.67
C LEU A 204 8.25 -26.76 9.59
N GLU A 205 9.44 -27.25 9.99
CA GLU A 205 9.73 -28.69 10.05
C GLU A 205 8.99 -29.36 11.21
N LEU A 206 9.03 -28.77 12.40
CA LEU A 206 8.29 -29.23 13.58
C LEU A 206 6.80 -29.39 13.28
N VAL A 207 6.19 -28.31 12.76
CA VAL A 207 4.74 -28.26 12.48
C VAL A 207 4.36 -29.16 11.29
N HIS A 208 5.28 -29.39 10.36
CA HIS A 208 5.06 -30.38 9.29
C HIS A 208 4.99 -31.80 9.83
N ARG A 209 5.91 -32.18 10.74
CA ARG A 209 5.94 -33.52 11.36
C ARG A 209 4.79 -33.68 12.36
N TYR A 210 4.61 -32.70 13.23
CA TYR A 210 3.65 -32.69 14.33
C TYR A 210 2.68 -31.51 14.20
N PRO A 211 1.68 -31.58 13.32
CA PRO A 211 0.84 -30.44 12.92
C PRO A 211 -0.19 -30.00 13.98
N THR A 212 -0.39 -30.78 15.05
CA THR A 212 -1.32 -30.46 16.11
C THR A 212 -0.72 -30.76 17.48
N ALA A 213 -1.19 -30.07 18.53
CA ALA A 213 -0.68 -30.26 19.89
C ALA A 213 -0.76 -31.74 20.36
N PRO A 214 -1.83 -32.52 20.14
CA PRO A 214 -1.85 -33.94 20.54
C PRO A 214 -0.79 -34.79 19.81
N LEU A 215 -0.52 -34.54 18.53
CA LEU A 215 0.52 -35.26 17.79
C LEU A 215 1.92 -34.90 18.31
N LEU A 216 2.14 -33.64 18.66
CA LEU A 216 3.41 -33.21 19.25
C LEU A 216 3.57 -33.77 20.68
N ALA A 217 2.52 -33.81 21.49
CA ALA A 217 2.54 -34.37 22.85
C ALA A 217 2.93 -35.84 22.88
N ALA A 218 2.60 -36.61 21.81
CA ALA A 218 2.95 -38.01 21.65
C ALA A 218 4.33 -38.24 21.03
N ALA A 219 5.04 -37.17 20.60
CA ALA A 219 6.32 -37.29 19.91
C ALA A 219 7.44 -37.71 20.88
N PRO A 220 8.34 -38.63 20.49
CA PRO A 220 9.54 -38.93 21.24
C PRO A 220 10.47 -37.70 21.30
N PRO A 221 11.06 -37.38 22.47
CA PRO A 221 12.04 -36.28 22.58
C PRO A 221 13.22 -36.41 21.63
N THR A 222 13.66 -37.64 21.35
CA THR A 222 14.75 -37.98 20.41
C THR A 222 14.46 -37.51 18.99
N ASP A 223 13.21 -37.62 18.54
CA ASP A 223 12.77 -37.22 17.19
C ASP A 223 12.80 -35.71 17.00
N LEU A 224 12.50 -34.96 18.07
CA LEU A 224 12.60 -33.50 18.08
C LEU A 224 14.06 -33.05 17.98
N GLY A 225 14.97 -33.76 18.65
CA GLY A 225 16.43 -33.52 18.57
C GLY A 225 16.99 -33.66 17.15
N HIS A 226 16.35 -34.43 16.29
CA HIS A 226 16.73 -34.55 14.87
C HIS A 226 16.18 -33.42 13.95
N ILE A 227 15.43 -32.46 14.50
CA ILE A 227 14.95 -31.29 13.72
C ILE A 227 16.09 -30.26 13.62
N ALA A 228 16.60 -30.04 12.43
CA ALA A 228 17.70 -29.13 12.19
C ALA A 228 17.38 -27.72 12.70
N TYR A 229 18.30 -27.13 13.46
CA TYR A 229 18.19 -25.79 14.06
C TYR A 229 17.10 -25.61 15.12
N LEU A 230 16.45 -26.67 15.60
CA LEU A 230 15.62 -26.61 16.81
C LEU A 230 16.56 -26.51 18.02
N PRO A 231 16.48 -25.45 18.84
CA PRO A 231 17.33 -25.36 20.02
C PRO A 231 16.93 -26.40 21.06
N ASP A 232 17.91 -27.15 21.62
CA ASP A 232 17.65 -28.21 22.62
C ASP A 232 16.84 -27.72 23.82
N ARG A 233 17.09 -26.47 24.24
CA ARG A 233 16.34 -25.81 25.33
C ARG A 233 14.83 -25.68 25.08
N HIS A 234 14.36 -25.80 23.83
CA HIS A 234 12.94 -25.73 23.48
C HIS A 234 12.26 -27.11 23.46
N ILE A 235 13.00 -28.24 23.45
CA ILE A 235 12.42 -29.58 23.31
C ILE A 235 11.49 -29.90 24.48
N ALA A 236 11.99 -29.80 25.71
CA ALA A 236 11.19 -30.10 26.90
C ALA A 236 9.98 -29.13 27.03
N PRO A 237 10.13 -27.79 26.92
CA PRO A 237 9.01 -26.87 26.91
C PRO A 237 7.98 -27.11 25.80
N LEU A 238 8.40 -27.51 24.59
CA LEU A 238 7.49 -27.85 23.50
C LEU A 238 6.57 -29.01 23.85
N LEU A 239 7.12 -30.09 24.44
CA LEU A 239 6.36 -31.27 24.85
C LEU A 239 5.44 -30.96 26.05
N GLU A 240 5.90 -30.17 27.01
CA GLU A 240 5.11 -29.73 28.16
C GLU A 240 3.91 -28.90 27.70
N HIS A 241 4.14 -27.87 26.89
CA HIS A 241 3.08 -27.03 26.34
C HIS A 241 2.13 -27.83 25.45
N ALA A 242 2.62 -28.80 24.67
CA ALA A 242 1.76 -29.63 23.83
C ALA A 242 0.82 -30.53 24.65
N ARG A 243 1.29 -31.06 25.78
CA ARG A 243 0.47 -31.87 26.71
C ARG A 243 -0.60 -31.05 27.46
N ALA A 244 -0.27 -29.79 27.75
CA ALA A 244 -1.16 -28.86 28.45
C ALA A 244 -1.84 -27.84 27.49
N SER A 245 -1.87 -28.13 26.18
CA SER A 245 -2.34 -27.20 25.19
C SER A 245 -3.83 -26.90 25.27
N VAL A 246 -4.18 -25.62 25.09
CA VAL A 246 -5.57 -25.14 24.95
C VAL A 246 -6.08 -25.18 23.51
N ALA A 247 -5.37 -25.87 22.63
CA ALA A 247 -5.73 -26.00 21.22
C ALA A 247 -7.17 -26.54 21.06
N SER A 248 -7.97 -25.85 20.25
CA SER A 248 -9.39 -26.19 20.03
C SER A 248 -9.60 -27.08 18.80
N LEU A 249 -8.61 -27.19 17.91
CA LEU A 249 -8.69 -28.01 16.71
C LEU A 249 -7.59 -29.08 16.66
N ALA A 250 -8.00 -30.32 16.40
CA ALA A 250 -7.14 -31.47 16.20
C ALA A 250 -7.77 -32.46 15.20
N GLY A 251 -7.09 -33.57 14.93
CA GLY A 251 -7.56 -34.65 14.04
C GLY A 251 -6.90 -34.67 12.68
N ALA A 252 -7.16 -35.73 11.91
CA ALA A 252 -6.43 -36.03 10.66
C ALA A 252 -6.59 -34.95 9.57
N THR A 253 -7.81 -34.46 9.38
CA THR A 253 -8.09 -33.41 8.39
C THR A 253 -7.43 -32.10 8.75
N VAL A 254 -7.41 -31.72 10.03
CA VAL A 254 -6.75 -30.52 10.51
C VAL A 254 -5.22 -30.66 10.35
N ALA A 255 -4.69 -31.83 10.68
CA ALA A 255 -3.28 -32.12 10.50
C ALA A 255 -2.84 -31.96 9.03
N GLU A 256 -3.64 -32.44 8.08
CA GLU A 256 -3.33 -32.29 6.66
C GLU A 256 -3.47 -30.85 6.19
N LEU A 257 -4.45 -30.09 6.70
CA LEU A 257 -4.58 -28.66 6.43
C LEU A 257 -3.33 -27.88 6.90
N VAL A 258 -2.81 -28.19 8.07
CA VAL A 258 -1.58 -27.57 8.61
C VAL A 258 -0.38 -27.94 7.73
N ARG A 259 -0.23 -29.20 7.34
CA ARG A 259 0.86 -29.64 6.44
C ARG A 259 0.79 -28.93 5.10
N GLU A 260 -0.40 -28.78 4.53
CA GLU A 260 -0.59 -28.04 3.26
C GLU A 260 -0.18 -26.58 3.41
N GLN A 261 -0.55 -25.93 4.51
CA GLN A 261 -0.14 -24.55 4.77
C GLN A 261 1.39 -24.40 4.89
N VAL A 262 2.05 -25.37 5.52
CA VAL A 262 3.52 -25.41 5.61
C VAL A 262 4.16 -25.61 4.24
N ARG A 263 3.62 -26.53 3.40
CA ARG A 263 4.09 -26.73 2.01
C ARG A 263 4.03 -25.42 1.22
N GLN A 264 2.88 -24.73 1.23
CA GLN A 264 2.71 -23.46 0.55
C GLN A 264 3.69 -22.37 1.02
N LEU A 265 3.97 -22.30 2.33
CA LEU A 265 4.96 -21.37 2.88
C LEU A 265 6.37 -21.68 2.40
N ARG A 266 6.77 -22.95 2.38
CA ARG A 266 8.08 -23.40 1.87
C ARG A 266 8.24 -23.08 0.38
N ASP A 267 7.22 -23.41 -0.43
CA ASP A 267 7.22 -23.17 -1.87
C ASP A 267 7.28 -21.67 -2.18
N SER A 268 6.50 -20.87 -1.45
CA SER A 268 6.53 -19.40 -1.57
C SER A 268 7.91 -18.84 -1.20
N GLY A 269 8.56 -19.38 -0.16
CA GLY A 269 9.91 -18.99 0.23
C GLY A 269 10.96 -19.34 -0.82
N ALA A 270 10.92 -20.55 -1.36
CA ALA A 270 11.80 -20.98 -2.44
C ALA A 270 11.60 -20.15 -3.72
N ARG A 271 10.34 -19.84 -4.05
CA ARG A 271 10.01 -18.98 -5.20
C ARG A 271 10.53 -17.56 -5.00
N GLN A 272 10.38 -16.99 -3.81
CA GLN A 272 10.94 -15.68 -3.47
C GLN A 272 12.45 -15.67 -3.71
N LYS A 273 13.18 -16.68 -3.19
CA LYS A 273 14.63 -16.79 -3.34
C LYS A 273 15.07 -16.88 -4.81
N ARG A 274 14.36 -17.67 -5.62
CA ARG A 274 14.63 -17.75 -7.07
C ARG A 274 14.46 -16.41 -7.76
N LEU A 275 13.38 -15.67 -7.42
CA LEU A 275 13.13 -14.34 -8.01
C LEU A 275 14.15 -13.29 -7.52
N GLU A 276 14.62 -13.37 -6.29
CA GLU A 276 15.70 -12.51 -5.78
C GLU A 276 17.01 -12.75 -6.56
N ASN A 277 17.36 -14.02 -6.81
CA ASN A 277 18.53 -14.36 -7.61
C ASN A 277 18.38 -13.84 -9.06
N LEU A 278 17.22 -14.07 -9.69
CA LEU A 278 16.93 -13.57 -11.04
C LEU A 278 16.98 -12.04 -11.11
N LEU A 279 16.49 -11.37 -10.07
CA LEU A 279 16.53 -9.92 -9.96
C LEU A 279 17.98 -9.40 -9.90
N VAL A 280 18.84 -10.06 -9.12
CA VAL A 280 20.27 -9.71 -9.03
C VAL A 280 20.97 -9.93 -10.37
N THR A 281 20.66 -11.03 -11.07
CA THR A 281 21.19 -11.29 -12.42
C THR A 281 20.79 -10.18 -13.40
N ALA A 282 19.50 -9.81 -13.41
CA ALA A 282 19.00 -8.74 -14.27
C ALA A 282 19.59 -7.37 -13.89
N TYR A 283 19.85 -7.12 -12.62
CA TYR A 283 20.50 -5.88 -12.16
C TYR A 283 21.94 -5.78 -12.64
N ARG A 284 22.70 -6.88 -12.58
CA ARG A 284 24.09 -6.92 -13.05
C ARG A 284 24.24 -6.84 -14.56
N ALA A 285 23.17 -7.10 -15.31
CA ALA A 285 23.12 -6.97 -16.76
C ALA A 285 22.84 -5.54 -17.23
N LEU A 286 22.60 -4.57 -16.34
CA LEU A 286 22.40 -3.18 -16.71
C LEU A 286 23.70 -2.60 -17.31
N PRO A 287 23.60 -1.83 -18.39
CA PRO A 287 24.79 -1.28 -19.08
C PRO A 287 25.55 -0.25 -18.23
N GLU A 288 24.86 0.41 -17.32
CA GLU A 288 25.43 1.44 -16.44
C GLU A 288 25.32 1.03 -14.98
N ALA A 289 26.46 0.98 -14.28
CA ALA A 289 26.51 0.74 -12.86
C ALA A 289 26.07 2.00 -12.09
N ASN A 290 25.11 1.85 -11.19
CA ASN A 290 24.67 2.94 -10.30
C ASN A 290 25.32 2.90 -8.91
N HIS A 291 26.23 1.95 -8.68
CA HIS A 291 27.03 1.77 -7.48
C HIS A 291 26.27 1.67 -6.15
N LEU A 292 24.96 1.36 -6.19
CA LEU A 292 24.14 1.28 -4.98
C LEU A 292 24.57 0.16 -4.03
N ASP A 293 25.09 -0.92 -4.58
CA ASP A 293 25.64 -2.06 -3.82
C ASP A 293 26.96 -1.76 -3.10
N SER A 294 27.61 -0.65 -3.42
CA SER A 294 28.78 -0.14 -2.68
C SER A 294 28.41 0.43 -1.30
N ILE A 295 27.13 0.78 -1.07
CA ILE A 295 26.67 1.38 0.18
C ILE A 295 26.63 0.30 1.27
N PRO A 296 27.42 0.41 2.35
CA PRO A 296 27.40 -0.59 3.43
C PRO A 296 25.99 -0.73 4.02
N GLY A 297 25.50 -1.98 4.05
CA GLY A 297 24.13 -2.32 4.43
C GLY A 297 23.19 -2.54 3.24
N PHE A 298 23.53 -2.12 2.02
CA PHE A 298 22.82 -2.53 0.83
C PHE A 298 23.36 -3.85 0.30
N GLY A 299 22.52 -4.90 0.32
CA GLY A 299 22.82 -6.10 -0.46
C GLY A 299 22.38 -5.93 -1.92
N ALA A 300 22.88 -6.77 -2.82
CA ALA A 300 22.58 -6.73 -4.25
C ALA A 300 21.07 -6.74 -4.55
N VAL A 301 20.28 -7.48 -3.76
CA VAL A 301 18.80 -7.50 -3.90
C VAL A 301 18.19 -6.13 -3.58
N THR A 302 18.67 -5.45 -2.54
CA THR A 302 18.16 -4.11 -2.18
C THR A 302 18.51 -3.09 -3.26
N ALA A 303 19.75 -3.12 -3.77
CA ALA A 303 20.20 -2.28 -4.88
C ALA A 303 19.33 -2.51 -6.13
N ALA A 304 19.12 -3.78 -6.49
CA ALA A 304 18.29 -4.16 -7.64
C ALA A 304 16.82 -3.71 -7.50
N VAL A 305 16.20 -3.92 -6.33
CA VAL A 305 14.82 -3.47 -6.05
C VAL A 305 14.73 -1.95 -6.15
N LEU A 306 15.68 -1.24 -5.58
CA LEU A 306 15.69 0.22 -5.59
C LEU A 306 15.85 0.75 -7.02
N THR A 307 16.77 0.17 -7.81
CA THR A 307 16.99 0.51 -9.22
C THR A 307 15.74 0.29 -10.05
N ALA A 308 15.12 -0.88 -9.95
CA ALA A 308 13.88 -1.21 -10.67
C ALA A 308 12.74 -0.21 -10.41
N CYS A 309 12.65 0.30 -9.18
CA CYS A 309 11.57 1.19 -8.76
C CYS A 309 11.90 2.67 -8.97
N THR A 310 13.17 3.06 -8.96
CA THR A 310 13.64 4.43 -9.24
C THR A 310 13.58 4.75 -10.73
N VAL A 311 13.98 3.80 -11.56
CA VAL A 311 14.08 3.91 -13.04
C VAL A 311 15.24 4.80 -13.47
N ALA A 312 15.20 6.07 -13.14
CA ALA A 312 16.23 7.07 -13.42
C ALA A 312 16.29 8.08 -12.27
N ILE A 313 17.47 8.39 -11.81
CA ILE A 313 17.66 9.31 -10.66
C ILE A 313 17.42 10.76 -11.05
N GLU A 314 17.56 11.10 -12.31
CA GLU A 314 17.35 12.43 -12.89
C GLU A 314 15.91 12.91 -12.75
N ARG A 315 14.95 12.00 -12.58
CA ARG A 315 13.54 12.32 -12.31
C ARG A 315 13.34 13.12 -11.02
N PHE A 316 14.30 13.05 -10.12
CA PHE A 316 14.20 13.67 -8.81
C PHE A 316 15.13 14.86 -8.69
N ALA A 317 14.56 16.05 -8.59
CA ALA A 317 15.32 17.29 -8.45
C ALA A 317 16.10 17.36 -7.12
N THR A 318 15.61 16.69 -6.06
CA THR A 318 16.21 16.74 -4.72
C THR A 318 16.12 15.39 -4.02
N PRO A 319 17.04 15.07 -3.08
CA PRO A 319 16.95 13.88 -2.25
C PRO A 319 15.63 13.80 -1.45
N ALA A 320 15.07 14.94 -1.04
CA ALA A 320 13.80 15.00 -0.31
C ALA A 320 12.63 14.49 -1.17
N LYS A 321 12.57 14.87 -2.46
CA LYS A 321 11.56 14.34 -3.40
C LYS A 321 11.74 12.84 -3.64
N TYR A 322 12.97 12.35 -3.69
CA TYR A 322 13.28 10.92 -3.82
C TYR A 322 12.81 10.12 -2.60
N VAL A 323 13.09 10.59 -1.40
CA VAL A 323 12.61 10.00 -0.14
C VAL A 323 11.08 9.99 -0.07
N ALA A 324 10.44 11.10 -0.45
CA ALA A 324 8.98 11.23 -0.47
C ALA A 324 8.33 10.24 -1.44
N PHE A 325 8.93 10.00 -2.60
CA PHE A 325 8.45 9.04 -3.61
C PHE A 325 8.31 7.62 -3.04
N PHE A 326 9.23 7.19 -2.17
CA PHE A 326 9.16 5.89 -1.49
C PHE A 326 8.36 5.90 -0.18
N GLY A 327 7.82 7.05 0.21
CA GLY A 327 7.02 7.18 1.43
C GLY A 327 7.81 6.99 2.72
N VAL A 328 9.12 7.27 2.70
CA VAL A 328 10.02 7.19 3.86
C VAL A 328 10.20 8.58 4.48
N LEU A 329 9.08 9.29 4.67
CA LEU A 329 9.12 10.56 5.38
C LEU A 329 8.04 10.58 6.47
N PRO A 330 8.31 11.28 7.58
CA PRO A 330 7.28 11.51 8.59
C PRO A 330 6.20 12.43 7.99
N VAL A 331 4.96 12.08 8.18
CA VAL A 331 3.79 12.92 7.89
C VAL A 331 3.10 13.25 9.20
N GLU A 332 2.66 14.47 9.33
CA GLU A 332 1.87 14.88 10.47
C GLU A 332 0.49 14.25 10.39
N VAL A 333 0.09 13.61 11.48
CA VAL A 333 -1.25 13.06 11.65
C VAL A 333 -1.92 13.93 12.71
N ALA A 334 -2.50 15.03 12.27
CA ALA A 334 -3.30 15.92 13.10
C ALA A 334 -4.73 15.96 12.55
N SER A 335 -5.72 15.92 13.41
CA SER A 335 -7.13 16.10 13.05
C SER A 335 -7.79 17.05 14.04
N GLY A 336 -8.34 18.15 13.50
CA GLY A 336 -9.15 19.11 14.24
C GLY A 336 -8.35 20.21 14.96
N VAL A 337 -9.05 21.30 15.23
CA VAL A 337 -8.60 22.44 16.03
C VAL A 337 -9.52 22.52 17.24
N GLU A 338 -9.03 22.86 18.41
CA GLU A 338 -9.86 23.11 19.57
C GLU A 338 -10.66 24.39 19.42
N ARG A 339 -11.69 24.57 20.24
CA ARG A 339 -12.61 25.72 20.18
C ARG A 339 -11.89 27.05 20.40
N ASP A 340 -10.73 27.02 21.03
CA ASP A 340 -9.83 28.14 21.31
C ASP A 340 -8.73 28.36 20.24
N GLY A 341 -8.80 27.60 19.11
CA GLY A 341 -7.81 27.69 18.04
C GLY A 341 -6.52 26.93 18.27
N GLN A 342 -6.38 26.25 19.41
CA GLN A 342 -5.19 25.44 19.70
C GLN A 342 -5.29 24.03 19.11
N ALA A 343 -4.16 23.43 18.75
CA ALA A 343 -4.11 22.08 18.21
C ALA A 343 -4.46 21.05 19.31
N ARG A 344 -5.51 20.27 19.10
CA ARG A 344 -6.18 19.39 20.07
C ARG A 344 -5.37 18.20 20.60
N ALA A 345 -4.22 17.90 20.05
CA ALA A 345 -3.38 16.81 20.52
C ALA A 345 -1.92 17.06 20.17
N PRO A 346 -0.97 16.48 20.93
CA PRO A 346 0.42 16.54 20.52
C PRO A 346 0.54 16.00 19.10
N ARG A 347 1.18 16.78 18.23
CA ARG A 347 1.40 16.46 16.82
C ARG A 347 2.02 15.07 16.71
N ARG A 348 1.25 14.11 16.22
CA ARG A 348 1.75 12.75 16.05
C ARG A 348 2.36 12.62 14.65
N TRP A 349 3.63 12.27 14.61
CA TRP A 349 4.35 12.00 13.37
C TRP A 349 4.35 10.50 13.11
N ALA A 350 3.93 10.10 11.93
CA ALA A 350 3.98 8.71 11.48
C ALA A 350 4.68 8.64 10.13
N MET A 351 5.33 7.52 9.84
CA MET A 351 5.87 7.28 8.50
C MET A 351 4.74 7.20 7.49
N SER A 352 4.87 7.90 6.37
CA SER A 352 3.92 7.79 5.26
C SER A 352 3.80 6.35 4.80
N ARG A 353 2.58 5.84 4.65
CA ARG A 353 2.34 4.52 4.05
C ARG A 353 2.19 4.58 2.52
N ARG A 354 2.27 5.77 1.93
CA ARG A 354 2.26 5.98 0.47
C ARG A 354 3.62 5.58 -0.10
N GLY A 355 3.64 5.12 -1.35
CA GLY A 355 4.86 4.69 -2.03
C GLY A 355 5.02 3.16 -2.09
N ASN A 356 6.14 2.70 -2.62
CA ASN A 356 6.36 1.29 -2.93
C ASN A 356 6.67 0.46 -1.66
N ASP A 357 5.82 -0.52 -1.35
CA ASP A 357 5.95 -1.40 -0.19
C ASP A 357 7.12 -2.39 -0.31
N LEU A 358 7.45 -2.83 -1.53
CA LEU A 358 8.61 -3.69 -1.77
C LEU A 358 9.90 -2.97 -1.39
N VAL A 359 10.08 -1.73 -1.87
CA VAL A 359 11.26 -0.91 -1.53
C VAL A 359 11.35 -0.70 -0.03
N ARG A 360 10.26 -0.33 0.64
CA ARG A 360 10.28 -0.13 2.10
C ARG A 360 10.66 -1.38 2.87
N ARG A 361 10.21 -2.56 2.42
CA ARG A 361 10.55 -3.85 3.06
C ARG A 361 12.05 -4.14 2.97
N TYR A 362 12.63 -4.07 1.78
CA TYR A 362 14.07 -4.32 1.60
C TYR A 362 14.92 -3.23 2.24
N LEU A 363 14.47 -1.99 2.18
CA LEU A 363 15.14 -0.86 2.82
C LEU A 363 15.12 -0.95 4.36
N TRP A 364 14.07 -1.51 4.96
CA TRP A 364 14.02 -1.80 6.40
C TRP A 364 15.13 -2.77 6.81
N MET A 365 15.27 -3.87 6.08
CA MET A 365 16.33 -4.85 6.34
C MET A 365 17.72 -4.26 6.11
N ALA A 366 17.89 -3.51 5.04
CA ALA A 366 19.12 -2.77 4.76
C ALA A 366 19.47 -1.78 5.88
N ALA A 367 18.48 -1.09 6.44
CA ALA A 367 18.68 -0.14 7.53
C ALA A 367 19.14 -0.81 8.83
N LEU A 368 18.63 -2.00 9.14
CA LEU A 368 19.10 -2.80 10.28
C LEU A 368 20.57 -3.22 10.11
N SER A 369 20.94 -3.68 8.92
CA SER A 369 22.34 -4.01 8.60
C SER A 369 23.24 -2.77 8.62
N ALA A 370 22.80 -1.68 7.97
CA ALA A 370 23.55 -0.43 7.90
C ALA A 370 23.77 0.23 9.26
N ALA A 371 22.86 0.07 10.21
CA ALA A 371 23.03 0.55 11.58
C ALA A 371 24.23 -0.10 12.29
N GLN A 372 24.73 -1.23 11.79
CA GLN A 372 25.91 -1.92 12.32
C GLN A 372 27.18 -1.59 11.52
N CYS A 373 27.10 -1.57 10.19
CA CYS A 373 28.27 -1.53 9.31
C CYS A 373 28.50 -0.21 8.56
N ASN A 374 27.48 0.67 8.45
CA ASN A 374 27.62 1.94 7.74
C ASN A 374 27.90 3.09 8.72
N PRO A 375 29.05 3.77 8.64
CA PRO A 375 29.42 4.79 9.64
C PRO A 375 28.42 5.93 9.75
N ALA A 376 27.89 6.43 8.63
CA ALA A 376 26.91 7.51 8.59
C ALA A 376 25.55 7.12 9.21
N VAL A 377 25.13 5.86 8.96
CA VAL A 377 23.85 5.34 9.46
C VAL A 377 24.00 4.95 10.94
N LYS A 378 25.12 4.34 11.33
CA LYS A 378 25.42 3.95 12.71
C LYS A 378 25.39 5.16 13.66
N ALA A 379 26.10 6.25 13.31
CA ALA A 379 26.11 7.47 14.09
C ALA A 379 24.72 8.09 14.24
N LEU A 380 23.93 8.16 13.14
CA LEU A 380 22.54 8.64 13.17
C LEU A 380 21.66 7.75 14.04
N TYR A 381 21.76 6.43 13.86
CA TYR A 381 20.95 5.45 14.58
C TYR A 381 21.19 5.55 16.10
N ALA A 382 22.45 5.57 16.53
CA ALA A 382 22.82 5.70 17.94
C ALA A 382 22.25 6.99 18.56
N ARG A 383 22.37 8.12 17.87
CA ARG A 383 21.83 9.41 18.32
C ARG A 383 20.32 9.41 18.46
N VAL A 384 19.59 8.76 17.54
CA VAL A 384 18.12 8.69 17.61
C VAL A 384 17.67 7.70 18.70
N VAL A 385 18.37 6.57 18.87
CA VAL A 385 18.07 5.61 19.95
C VAL A 385 18.29 6.27 21.32
N ALA A 386 19.35 7.07 21.50
CA ALA A 386 19.58 7.79 22.75
C ALA A 386 18.42 8.76 23.10
N ARG A 387 17.79 9.38 22.10
CA ARG A 387 16.62 10.26 22.30
C ARG A 387 15.30 9.48 22.51
N HIS A 388 15.18 8.29 21.93
CA HIS A 388 13.95 7.47 21.93
C HIS A 388 14.25 6.01 22.26
N PRO A 389 14.75 5.68 23.46
CA PRO A 389 15.21 4.34 23.81
C PRO A 389 14.09 3.29 23.75
N GLN A 390 12.85 3.69 24.06
CA GLN A 390 11.68 2.82 24.04
C GLN A 390 11.13 2.53 22.62
N HIS A 391 11.55 3.32 21.62
CA HIS A 391 10.98 3.27 20.26
C HIS A 391 12.06 3.11 19.18
N LYS A 392 12.84 2.03 19.25
CA LYS A 392 13.93 1.73 18.29
C LYS A 392 13.47 1.71 16.82
N ALA A 393 12.20 1.42 16.55
CA ALA A 393 11.62 1.47 15.20
C ALA A 393 11.69 2.88 14.58
N VAL A 394 11.66 3.95 15.39
CA VAL A 394 11.85 5.34 14.94
C VAL A 394 13.24 5.51 14.37
N ALA A 395 14.26 4.98 15.08
CA ALA A 395 15.65 5.04 14.63
C ALA A 395 15.86 4.28 13.29
N VAL A 396 15.20 3.13 13.10
CA VAL A 396 15.21 2.41 11.81
C VAL A 396 14.58 3.25 10.71
N GLY A 397 13.48 3.96 10.96
CA GLY A 397 12.86 4.89 10.00
C GLY A 397 13.81 6.01 9.57
N HIS A 398 14.55 6.59 10.51
CA HIS A 398 15.60 7.59 10.22
C HIS A 398 16.76 6.98 9.41
N ALA A 399 17.18 5.76 9.75
CA ALA A 399 18.21 5.03 9.01
C ALA A 399 17.78 4.76 7.55
N MET A 400 16.54 4.32 7.31
CA MET A 400 15.98 4.16 5.96
C MET A 400 16.03 5.47 5.16
N ARG A 401 15.64 6.59 5.78
CA ARG A 401 15.71 7.90 5.14
C ARG A 401 17.16 8.27 4.80
N LYS A 402 18.11 8.06 5.72
CA LYS A 402 19.52 8.34 5.47
C LYS A 402 20.07 7.49 4.33
N LEU A 403 19.71 6.21 4.27
CA LEU A 403 20.10 5.31 3.17
C LEU A 403 19.59 5.80 1.82
N LEU A 404 18.36 6.30 1.72
CA LEU A 404 17.86 6.90 0.48
C LEU A 404 18.60 8.18 0.09
N HIS A 405 19.01 9.01 1.05
CA HIS A 405 19.87 10.16 0.77
C HIS A 405 21.25 9.73 0.23
N LEU A 406 21.85 8.69 0.81
CA LEU A 406 23.11 8.12 0.33
C LEU A 406 22.95 7.52 -1.07
N ALA A 407 21.88 6.75 -1.28
CA ALA A 407 21.56 6.16 -2.59
C ALA A 407 21.37 7.24 -3.67
N PHE A 408 20.68 8.33 -3.34
CA PHE A 408 20.53 9.46 -4.25
C PHE A 408 21.89 10.07 -4.61
N ALA A 409 22.75 10.31 -3.62
CA ALA A 409 24.06 10.92 -3.83
C ALA A 409 24.97 10.01 -4.68
N VAL A 410 25.08 8.72 -4.32
CA VAL A 410 25.90 7.73 -5.03
C VAL A 410 25.45 7.60 -6.49
N TRP A 411 24.15 7.43 -6.73
CA TRP A 411 23.63 7.26 -8.07
C TRP A 411 23.76 8.56 -8.90
N LYS A 412 23.49 9.73 -8.28
CA LYS A 412 23.57 11.02 -8.98
C LYS A 412 25.00 11.40 -9.38
N THR A 413 25.98 11.04 -8.55
CA THR A 413 27.41 11.33 -8.82
C THR A 413 28.08 10.26 -9.69
N GLY A 414 27.47 9.07 -9.83
CA GLY A 414 28.08 7.93 -10.51
C GLY A 414 29.35 7.41 -9.81
N ARG A 415 29.54 7.71 -8.51
CA ARG A 415 30.72 7.31 -7.72
C ARG A 415 30.31 6.34 -6.62
N PRO A 416 31.11 5.30 -6.34
CA PRO A 416 30.90 4.41 -5.21
C PRO A 416 30.83 5.15 -3.87
N PHE A 417 30.21 4.53 -2.88
CA PHE A 417 30.16 5.09 -1.52
C PHE A 417 31.56 5.21 -0.93
N ASP A 418 31.91 6.42 -0.54
CA ASP A 418 33.16 6.72 0.15
C ASP A 418 32.93 6.74 1.66
N ARG A 419 33.68 5.91 2.39
CA ARG A 419 33.61 5.83 3.86
C ARG A 419 34.26 7.02 4.54
N ASP A 420 35.24 7.61 3.89
CA ASP A 420 36.11 8.63 4.46
C ASP A 420 35.70 10.04 4.02
N HIS A 421 34.63 10.16 3.24
CA HIS A 421 34.12 11.43 2.72
C HIS A 421 33.80 12.46 3.82
N TYR A 422 33.32 11.98 4.98
CA TYR A 422 33.10 12.81 6.17
C TYR A 422 33.60 12.11 7.41
N PRO A 423 34.14 12.85 8.41
CA PRO A 423 34.43 12.27 9.71
C PRO A 423 33.10 11.93 10.42
N TRP A 424 32.66 10.68 10.29
CA TRP A 424 31.46 10.15 10.93
C TRP A 424 31.69 9.85 12.42
N GLN A 425 32.43 10.72 13.13
CA GLN A 425 32.78 10.50 14.53
C GLN A 425 31.52 10.48 15.40
N THR A 426 31.39 9.41 16.17
CA THR A 426 30.50 9.40 17.34
C THR A 426 30.96 10.52 18.25
N PRO A 427 30.09 11.36 18.82
CA PRO A 427 30.51 12.29 19.86
C PRO A 427 31.07 11.47 21.02
N THR A 428 32.38 11.36 21.14
CA THR A 428 33.02 11.06 22.40
C THR A 428 32.57 12.11 23.39
N HIS A 429 32.15 11.75 24.57
CA HIS A 429 31.97 12.63 25.71
C HIS A 429 33.14 13.60 25.73
N VAL A 430 32.88 14.85 25.41
CA VAL A 430 33.83 15.91 25.69
C VAL A 430 33.63 16.24 27.15
N GLU A 431 34.58 15.79 27.96
CA GLU A 431 34.84 16.39 29.26
C GLU A 431 35.03 17.89 29.04
N SER A 432 34.28 18.66 29.80
CA SER A 432 34.34 20.11 29.85
C SER A 432 35.76 20.55 30.16
N SER A 433 36.44 21.20 29.22
CA SER A 433 37.50 22.17 29.52
C SER A 433 37.16 23.48 28.81
N ASP A 434 36.92 24.44 29.65
CA ASP A 434 36.72 25.85 29.46
C ASP A 434 37.77 26.46 28.50
N ASN A 435 37.33 27.20 27.48
CA ASN A 435 37.88 28.51 27.11
C ASN A 435 37.24 29.06 25.81
N GLY A 436 36.59 30.17 26.04
CA GLY A 436 36.32 31.39 25.35
C GLY A 436 36.44 31.53 23.81
N MET A 437 35.41 31.86 23.16
CA MET A 437 35.17 33.11 22.41
C MET A 437 34.01 32.98 21.42
N SER A 438 33.00 33.77 21.63
CA SER A 438 31.88 34.10 20.69
C SER A 438 32.37 35.04 19.57
N PRO A 439 31.59 35.40 18.52
CA PRO A 439 30.18 35.80 18.64
C PRO A 439 29.20 35.38 17.52
N ALA A 440 27.94 35.58 17.85
CA ALA A 440 26.72 35.51 17.10
C ALA A 440 26.51 36.64 16.05
N PRO A 441 25.37 36.72 15.30
CA PRO A 441 24.14 37.33 15.85
C PRO A 441 22.86 36.53 15.50
N GLU A 442 21.94 36.37 16.40
CA GLU A 442 20.79 37.11 16.93
C GLU A 442 19.70 37.54 15.96
N THR A 443 18.48 37.09 16.28
CA THR A 443 17.34 37.94 16.69
C THR A 443 16.28 37.02 17.33
N SER A 444 16.03 37.18 18.60
CA SER A 444 15.00 37.92 19.38
C SER A 444 13.60 37.30 19.27
N ASP A 445 12.80 37.04 20.23
CA ASP A 445 12.48 37.52 21.57
C ASP A 445 11.37 36.57 22.11
N ASN A 446 11.09 36.28 23.29
CA ASN A 446 10.91 36.93 24.54
C ASN A 446 10.50 35.91 25.64
N THR A 447 11.22 35.98 26.72
CA THR A 447 10.91 35.94 28.17
C THR A 447 9.59 35.41 28.72
N ARG A 448 9.63 34.54 29.72
CA ARG A 448 9.56 34.78 31.18
C ARG A 448 9.11 33.54 31.96
N SER A 449 9.99 33.08 32.85
CA SER A 449 9.90 32.99 34.33
C SER A 449 8.72 32.17 34.90
N GLN A 450 8.83 31.25 35.75
CA GLN A 450 9.49 31.05 37.05
C GLN A 450 9.02 29.72 37.66
N GLU A 451 9.94 29.04 38.28
CA GLU A 451 9.92 28.35 39.58
C GLU A 451 8.70 27.54 40.05
N GLY A 452 9.00 26.33 40.54
CA GLY A 452 8.25 25.78 41.64
C GLY A 452 8.25 24.25 41.78
N GLN A 453 9.22 23.74 42.50
CA GLN A 453 9.14 22.65 43.50
C GLN A 453 8.70 21.23 43.13
N ALA A 454 9.59 20.36 43.57
CA ALA A 454 9.46 18.91 43.69
C ALA A 454 8.29 18.45 44.59
N ALA A 455 7.62 17.40 44.19
CA ALA A 455 7.03 16.45 45.14
C ALA A 455 6.88 15.07 44.45
N GLY A 456 7.47 14.08 45.09
CA GLY A 456 7.42 12.69 44.65
C GLY A 456 6.03 12.08 44.73
N HIS A 457 5.75 11.15 43.80
CA HIS A 457 4.65 10.22 43.99
C HIS A 457 4.97 8.81 43.52
N LYS A 458 4.65 7.87 44.40
CA LYS A 458 4.77 6.43 44.32
C LYS A 458 3.92 5.82 43.20
N PRO A 459 4.19 4.58 42.79
CA PRO A 459 3.50 3.91 41.69
C PRO A 459 2.06 3.56 42.06
N VAL A 460 1.13 3.93 41.19
CA VAL A 460 -0.29 3.55 41.31
C VAL A 460 -0.51 2.21 40.61
N ARG A 461 -0.97 1.27 41.40
CA ARG A 461 -1.47 -0.06 41.07
C ARG A 461 -2.68 0.06 40.14
N MET A 462 -2.71 -0.68 39.05
CA MET A 462 -3.91 -0.86 38.22
C MET A 462 -4.98 -1.66 38.95
N PRO A 463 -6.25 -1.26 38.88
CA PRO A 463 -7.34 -2.08 39.39
C PRO A 463 -7.76 -3.17 38.40
N ALA A 464 -8.04 -4.34 38.92
CA ALA A 464 -8.54 -5.52 38.26
C ALA A 464 -9.90 -5.27 37.59
N GLN A 465 -10.11 -5.92 36.42
CA GLN A 465 -11.39 -5.97 35.74
C GLN A 465 -12.41 -6.80 36.56
N PRO A 466 -13.67 -6.41 36.64
CA PRO A 466 -14.70 -7.27 37.20
C PRO A 466 -15.17 -8.28 36.14
N VAL A 467 -15.10 -9.54 36.54
CA VAL A 467 -15.76 -10.68 35.92
C VAL A 467 -17.27 -10.46 36.01
N VAL A 468 -17.95 -10.38 34.86
CA VAL A 468 -19.41 -10.49 34.81
C VAL A 468 -19.77 -11.93 34.50
N THR A 469 -20.23 -12.61 35.53
CA THR A 469 -20.83 -13.93 35.50
C THR A 469 -22.07 -13.98 34.62
N ALA A 470 -22.18 -15.08 33.91
CA ALA A 470 -23.32 -15.49 33.10
C ALA A 470 -24.60 -15.67 33.89
N ALA A 471 -25.71 -15.21 33.34
CA ALA A 471 -27.01 -15.78 33.51
C ALA A 471 -27.92 -15.37 32.38
N ARG A 472 -28.11 -16.28 31.45
CA ARG A 472 -29.38 -16.60 30.75
C ARG A 472 -29.14 -17.67 29.71
N THR A 473 -29.12 -18.90 30.17
CA THR A 473 -29.62 -20.06 29.44
C THR A 473 -31.13 -20.00 29.56
N ASP A 474 -31.77 -19.94 28.39
CA ASP A 474 -33.01 -20.64 28.01
C ASP A 474 -33.69 -19.84 26.90
N THR A 475 -33.83 -20.49 25.77
CA THR A 475 -34.55 -20.23 24.53
C THR A 475 -33.64 -20.10 23.29
N LEU A 476 -32.95 -21.18 22.98
CA LEU A 476 -32.34 -21.43 21.65
C LEU A 476 -32.66 -22.85 21.18
N ALA A 477 -33.94 -23.19 21.13
CA ALA A 477 -34.40 -24.47 20.63
C ALA A 477 -35.47 -24.35 19.53
N ASP A 478 -35.44 -23.27 18.68
CA ASP A 478 -36.32 -23.20 17.51
C ASP A 478 -35.73 -22.42 16.29
N ALA A 479 -34.41 -22.19 16.25
CA ALA A 479 -33.78 -21.52 15.09
C ALA A 479 -33.00 -22.48 14.18
N ALA A 480 -33.34 -23.76 14.13
CA ALA A 480 -32.69 -24.80 13.32
C ALA A 480 -33.48 -25.16 12.06
N ALA A 481 -34.03 -24.20 11.33
CA ALA A 481 -34.77 -24.46 10.09
C ALA A 481 -34.49 -23.44 8.98
N VAL A 482 -33.27 -22.90 8.89
CA VAL A 482 -32.82 -22.25 7.64
C VAL A 482 -31.48 -22.89 7.28
N GLY A 483 -31.51 -23.74 6.23
CA GLY A 483 -30.45 -24.66 5.83
C GLY A 483 -29.09 -23.98 5.57
N GLU A 484 -28.05 -24.69 5.93
CA GLU A 484 -26.67 -24.45 5.51
C GLU A 484 -26.62 -24.45 3.97
N GLY A 485 -26.60 -23.27 3.34
CA GLY A 485 -26.48 -23.15 1.89
C GLY A 485 -27.13 -21.93 1.24
N THR A 486 -27.90 -21.13 1.99
CA THR A 486 -28.56 -19.95 1.40
C THR A 486 -27.53 -18.87 1.03
N TYR A 487 -27.38 -18.61 -0.27
CA TYR A 487 -26.58 -17.50 -0.78
C TYR A 487 -27.26 -16.18 -0.38
N LEU A 488 -26.54 -15.35 0.38
CA LEU A 488 -27.00 -14.03 0.77
C LEU A 488 -26.33 -12.95 -0.09
N ASP A 489 -27.11 -12.30 -0.95
CA ASP A 489 -26.64 -11.11 -1.65
C ASP A 489 -26.73 -9.87 -0.73
N PHE A 490 -25.61 -9.52 -0.11
CA PHE A 490 -25.49 -8.35 0.75
C PHE A 490 -25.83 -7.04 0.02
N ALA A 491 -25.55 -6.94 -1.27
CA ALA A 491 -25.85 -5.75 -2.06
C ALA A 491 -27.36 -5.61 -2.29
N HIS A 492 -28.06 -6.71 -2.47
CA HIS A 492 -29.50 -6.76 -2.57
C HIS A 492 -30.18 -6.37 -1.25
N LEU A 493 -29.73 -6.94 -0.13
CA LEU A 493 -30.22 -6.61 1.22
C LEU A 493 -30.07 -5.12 1.55
N LYS A 494 -28.92 -4.52 1.24
CA LYS A 494 -28.66 -3.10 1.47
C LYS A 494 -29.57 -2.17 0.66
N ARG A 495 -30.01 -2.58 -0.51
CA ARG A 495 -30.97 -1.83 -1.34
C ARG A 495 -32.40 -1.93 -0.79
N GLN A 496 -32.78 -3.06 -0.25
CA GLN A 496 -34.13 -3.29 0.29
C GLN A 496 -34.34 -2.68 1.67
N LEU A 497 -33.28 -2.48 2.46
CA LEU A 497 -33.39 -2.06 3.85
C LEU A 497 -32.83 -0.65 4.07
N PRO A 498 -33.70 0.38 4.16
CA PRO A 498 -33.29 1.72 4.54
C PRO A 498 -32.76 1.78 5.97
N LEU A 499 -31.66 2.52 6.19
CA LEU A 499 -31.05 2.71 7.50
C LEU A 499 -32.05 3.25 8.55
N ALA A 500 -33.01 4.06 8.12
CA ALA A 500 -34.05 4.59 9.00
C ALA A 500 -34.86 3.49 9.71
N ARG A 501 -35.21 2.40 9.00
CA ARG A 501 -35.93 1.26 9.61
C ARG A 501 -35.08 0.51 10.65
N VAL A 502 -33.79 0.36 10.35
CA VAL A 502 -32.84 -0.28 11.29
C VAL A 502 -32.64 0.59 12.53
N LEU A 503 -32.51 1.90 12.37
CA LEU A 503 -32.40 2.83 13.48
C LEU A 503 -33.66 2.85 14.37
N ASP A 504 -34.82 2.71 13.77
CA ASP A 504 -36.11 2.64 14.48
C ASP A 504 -36.18 1.36 15.31
N GLN A 505 -35.88 0.21 14.72
CA GLN A 505 -35.84 -1.08 15.39
C GLN A 505 -34.82 -1.13 16.55
N LEU A 506 -33.70 -0.40 16.41
CA LEU A 506 -32.69 -0.26 17.46
C LEU A 506 -33.05 0.81 18.53
N GLY A 507 -34.22 1.46 18.42
CA GLY A 507 -34.65 2.52 19.34
C GLY A 507 -33.79 3.79 19.29
N LEU A 508 -33.06 4.01 18.18
CA LEU A 508 -32.14 5.14 18.03
C LEU A 508 -32.79 6.37 17.40
N THR A 509 -33.91 6.21 16.71
CA THR A 509 -34.60 7.30 15.98
C THR A 509 -34.96 8.46 16.90
N ALA A 510 -35.49 8.20 18.08
CA ALA A 510 -35.85 9.23 19.06
C ALA A 510 -34.66 10.02 19.61
N ARG A 511 -33.46 9.47 19.53
CA ARG A 511 -32.20 10.09 19.99
C ARG A 511 -31.52 10.93 18.92
N LEU A 512 -31.89 10.78 17.65
CA LEU A 512 -31.30 11.50 16.54
C LEU A 512 -31.75 12.98 16.55
N ARG A 513 -30.79 13.88 16.40
CA ARG A 513 -30.98 15.34 16.33
C ARG A 513 -30.50 15.87 14.98
N GLY A 514 -31.17 16.84 14.45
CA GLY A 514 -30.92 17.50 13.16
C GLY A 514 -32.12 17.42 12.23
N SER A 515 -32.18 18.31 11.26
CA SER A 515 -33.15 18.35 10.16
C SER A 515 -32.48 17.82 8.88
N GLY A 516 -33.26 17.15 8.02
CA GLY A 516 -32.76 16.61 6.75
C GLY A 516 -32.14 15.21 6.87
N PRO A 517 -31.40 14.75 5.82
CA PRO A 517 -30.90 13.39 5.71
C PRO A 517 -29.74 13.08 6.69
N GLN A 518 -29.00 14.10 7.12
CA GLN A 518 -27.88 13.91 8.03
C GLN A 518 -28.27 14.23 9.47
N ARG A 519 -28.30 13.22 10.32
CA ARG A 519 -28.67 13.33 11.73
C ARG A 519 -27.59 12.80 12.65
N ARG A 520 -27.59 13.21 13.92
CA ARG A 520 -26.55 12.84 14.88
C ARG A 520 -27.14 12.54 16.26
N CYS A 521 -26.49 11.56 16.95
CA CYS A 521 -26.79 11.25 18.36
C CYS A 521 -25.52 10.78 19.10
N ALA A 522 -25.70 10.39 20.36
CA ALA A 522 -24.67 9.63 21.10
C ALA A 522 -24.49 8.24 20.47
N CYS A 523 -23.27 7.74 20.39
CA CYS A 523 -22.97 6.45 19.76
C CYS A 523 -23.55 5.29 20.58
N PRO A 524 -24.24 4.33 19.97
CA PRO A 524 -24.76 3.16 20.66
C PRO A 524 -23.68 2.12 20.97
N LEU A 525 -22.50 2.20 20.34
CA LEU A 525 -21.46 1.18 20.39
C LEU A 525 -20.42 1.39 21.50
N HIS A 526 -20.37 2.56 22.08
CA HIS A 526 -19.50 2.86 23.23
C HIS A 526 -20.21 3.78 24.20
N ARG A 527 -19.87 3.63 25.48
CA ARG A 527 -20.36 4.50 26.55
C ARG A 527 -19.59 5.82 26.54
N GLY A 528 -19.85 6.65 25.54
CA GLY A 528 -19.39 8.03 25.52
C GLY A 528 -20.38 8.92 26.26
N ASP A 529 -19.96 10.17 26.53
CA ASP A 529 -20.78 11.20 27.17
C ASP A 529 -22.19 11.24 26.54
N ALA A 530 -23.21 11.07 27.35
CA ALA A 530 -24.62 11.04 26.91
C ALA A 530 -25.07 12.31 26.16
N ARG A 531 -24.30 13.38 26.24
CA ARG A 531 -24.45 14.64 25.49
C ARG A 531 -23.68 14.65 24.16
N GLY A 532 -22.86 13.62 23.88
CA GLY A 532 -22.04 13.50 22.68
C GLY A 532 -22.88 13.34 21.41
N ARG A 533 -22.50 14.03 20.32
CA ARG A 533 -23.08 13.89 18.97
C ARG A 533 -22.09 13.23 18.02
N THR A 534 -21.43 12.17 18.49
CA THR A 534 -20.34 11.50 17.79
C THR A 534 -20.82 10.51 16.73
N PHE A 535 -22.04 9.98 16.87
CA PHE A 535 -22.64 9.08 15.89
C PHE A 535 -23.44 9.89 14.87
N SER A 536 -23.06 9.80 13.61
CA SER A 536 -23.70 10.49 12.48
C SER A 536 -24.25 9.46 11.50
N VAL A 537 -25.46 9.68 11.06
CA VAL A 537 -26.13 8.89 10.03
C VAL A 537 -26.48 9.75 8.84
N ASN A 538 -26.36 9.21 7.64
CA ASN A 538 -26.88 9.80 6.41
C ASN A 538 -27.97 8.86 5.88
N LEU A 539 -29.21 9.28 5.97
CA LEU A 539 -30.37 8.47 5.64
C LEU A 539 -30.51 8.24 4.12
N ASP A 540 -30.13 9.22 3.29
CA ASP A 540 -30.19 9.09 1.83
C ASP A 540 -29.08 8.20 1.28
N ALA A 541 -27.88 8.33 1.84
CA ALA A 541 -26.74 7.50 1.46
C ALA A 541 -26.73 6.10 2.12
N ASN A 542 -27.66 5.86 3.06
CA ASN A 542 -27.80 4.59 3.78
C ASN A 542 -26.55 4.17 4.55
N VAL A 543 -25.81 5.14 5.12
CA VAL A 543 -24.52 4.91 5.83
C VAL A 543 -24.47 5.63 7.18
N TRP A 544 -23.62 5.12 8.06
CA TRP A 544 -23.35 5.74 9.36
C TRP A 544 -21.87 5.79 9.67
N GLN A 545 -21.49 6.68 10.59
CA GLN A 545 -20.12 6.78 11.11
C GLN A 545 -20.11 7.34 12.53
N CYS A 546 -19.30 6.74 13.39
CA CYS A 546 -18.92 7.30 14.67
C CYS A 546 -17.62 8.10 14.56
N PHE A 547 -17.65 9.35 14.98
CA PHE A 547 -16.49 10.24 14.97
C PHE A 547 -15.71 10.26 16.29
N ALA A 548 -16.09 9.46 17.28
CA ALA A 548 -15.31 9.32 18.51
C ALA A 548 -13.99 8.59 18.23
N GLN A 549 -12.89 9.08 18.79
CA GLN A 549 -11.56 8.50 18.60
C GLN A 549 -11.47 7.05 19.10
N GLU A 550 -12.20 6.73 20.16
CA GLU A 550 -12.24 5.41 20.77
C GLU A 550 -13.03 4.38 19.94
N CYS A 551 -13.94 4.83 19.09
CA CYS A 551 -14.81 3.99 18.29
C CYS A 551 -14.40 3.99 16.81
N GLY A 552 -14.44 5.12 16.13
CA GLY A 552 -14.04 5.29 14.73
C GLY A 552 -14.77 4.40 13.72
N ARG A 553 -15.78 3.64 14.15
CA ARG A 553 -16.51 2.67 13.32
C ARG A 553 -17.42 3.38 12.33
N LYS A 554 -17.56 2.79 11.17
CA LYS A 554 -18.43 3.26 10.09
C LYS A 554 -18.90 2.09 9.25
N GLY A 555 -20.01 2.26 8.55
CA GLY A 555 -20.52 1.21 7.66
C GLY A 555 -21.92 1.50 7.15
N ASP A 556 -22.60 0.46 6.73
CA ASP A 556 -23.98 0.44 6.25
C ASP A 556 -24.95 -0.20 7.28
N VAL A 557 -26.13 -0.57 6.85
CA VAL A 557 -27.17 -1.15 7.70
C VAL A 557 -26.77 -2.47 8.32
N ILE A 558 -26.04 -3.32 7.58
CA ILE A 558 -25.56 -4.64 8.07
C ILE A 558 -24.44 -4.43 9.09
N ASP A 559 -23.52 -3.51 8.81
CA ASP A 559 -22.43 -3.16 9.72
C ASP A 559 -22.96 -2.59 11.05
N LEU A 560 -24.03 -1.77 11.00
CA LEU A 560 -24.64 -1.22 12.20
C LEU A 560 -25.27 -2.31 13.06
N TRP A 561 -26.08 -3.17 12.45
CA TRP A 561 -26.74 -4.26 13.16
C TRP A 561 -25.73 -5.22 13.78
N ALA A 562 -24.73 -5.65 12.98
CA ALA A 562 -23.63 -6.49 13.45
C ALA A 562 -22.88 -5.87 14.65
N ALA A 563 -22.59 -4.56 14.58
CA ALA A 563 -21.86 -3.87 15.62
C ALA A 563 -22.67 -3.69 16.92
N VAL A 564 -23.99 -3.44 16.82
CA VAL A 564 -24.87 -3.25 17.98
C VAL A 564 -25.20 -4.58 18.66
N GLN A 565 -25.44 -5.63 17.87
CA GLN A 565 -25.80 -6.96 18.38
C GLN A 565 -24.59 -7.85 18.69
N GLY A 566 -23.37 -7.40 18.34
CA GLY A 566 -22.16 -8.20 18.58
C GLY A 566 -22.03 -9.43 17.65
N LEU A 567 -22.64 -9.39 16.47
CA LEU A 567 -22.73 -10.51 15.55
C LEU A 567 -21.68 -10.43 14.43
N SER A 568 -21.42 -11.57 13.75
CA SER A 568 -20.73 -11.58 12.48
C SER A 568 -21.60 -10.94 11.39
N LEU A 569 -20.99 -10.41 10.31
CA LEU A 569 -21.75 -9.78 9.21
C LEU A 569 -22.77 -10.74 8.56
N ARG A 570 -22.43 -12.04 8.47
CA ARG A 570 -23.33 -13.06 7.94
C ARG A 570 -24.51 -13.32 8.88
N ALA A 571 -24.25 -13.45 10.19
CA ALA A 571 -25.29 -13.64 11.19
C ALA A 571 -26.21 -12.42 11.26
N ALA A 572 -25.66 -11.22 11.23
CA ALA A 572 -26.40 -9.97 11.19
C ALA A 572 -27.31 -9.87 9.95
N ALA A 573 -26.82 -10.27 8.78
CA ALA A 573 -27.60 -10.28 7.56
C ALA A 573 -28.76 -11.28 7.62
N LEU A 574 -28.55 -12.47 8.18
CA LEU A 574 -29.61 -13.47 8.38
C LEU A 574 -30.67 -12.95 9.35
N GLU A 575 -30.26 -12.37 10.46
CA GLU A 575 -31.16 -11.80 11.45
C GLU A 575 -31.96 -10.62 10.90
N LEU A 576 -31.33 -9.76 10.07
CA LEU A 576 -32.02 -8.68 9.36
C LEU A 576 -33.08 -9.21 8.37
N VAL A 577 -32.78 -10.30 7.63
CA VAL A 577 -33.75 -10.96 6.75
C VAL A 577 -34.96 -11.43 7.54
N GLN A 578 -34.73 -12.08 8.69
CA GLN A 578 -35.81 -12.57 9.56
C GLN A 578 -36.58 -11.41 10.21
N THR A 579 -35.88 -10.44 10.80
CA THR A 579 -36.50 -9.34 11.55
C THR A 579 -37.34 -8.43 10.67
N PHE A 580 -36.92 -8.20 9.41
CA PHE A 580 -37.61 -7.28 8.50
C PHE A 580 -38.41 -8.01 7.40
N GLY A 581 -38.48 -9.33 7.42
CA GLY A 581 -39.24 -10.13 6.45
C GLY A 581 -38.77 -9.92 5.00
N LEU A 582 -37.44 -9.86 4.79
CA LEU A 582 -36.87 -9.57 3.47
C LEU A 582 -36.75 -10.87 2.66
N GLU A 583 -37.03 -10.81 1.36
CA GLU A 583 -36.83 -11.95 0.49
C GLU A 583 -35.35 -12.12 0.14
N PRO A 584 -34.75 -13.31 0.36
CA PRO A 584 -33.42 -13.60 -0.17
C PRO A 584 -33.46 -13.56 -1.71
N ALA A 585 -32.43 -13.01 -2.33
CA ALA A 585 -32.34 -12.95 -3.79
C ALA A 585 -32.50 -14.36 -4.40
N PRO A 586 -33.33 -14.56 -5.45
CA PRO A 586 -33.43 -15.85 -6.11
C PRO A 586 -32.07 -16.24 -6.68
N CYS A 587 -31.68 -17.50 -6.49
CA CYS A 587 -30.49 -18.07 -7.10
C CYS A 587 -30.62 -17.95 -8.62
N GLY A 588 -29.89 -17.02 -9.24
CA GLY A 588 -29.83 -16.89 -10.68
C GLY A 588 -29.26 -18.15 -11.30
N GLY A 589 -30.12 -18.97 -11.90
CA GLY A 589 -29.71 -20.10 -12.68
C GLY A 589 -28.85 -19.65 -13.84
N THR A 590 -27.64 -20.18 -13.93
CA THR A 590 -26.79 -20.09 -15.12
C THR A 590 -27.43 -20.89 -16.23
N GLU A 591 -28.22 -20.25 -17.08
CA GLU A 591 -28.51 -20.81 -18.43
C GLU A 591 -27.19 -20.89 -19.20
N LYS A 592 -26.70 -22.10 -19.32
CA LYS A 592 -25.73 -22.49 -20.36
C LYS A 592 -26.41 -22.32 -21.72
N ARG A 593 -26.15 -21.24 -22.43
CA ARG A 593 -26.40 -21.20 -23.87
C ARG A 593 -25.26 -21.95 -24.57
N HIS A 594 -25.56 -23.16 -25.02
CA HIS A 594 -24.88 -23.79 -26.13
C HIS A 594 -25.37 -23.12 -27.43
N GLY A 595 -24.43 -22.67 -28.26
CA GLY A 595 -24.61 -22.10 -29.56
C GLY A 595 -23.29 -21.53 -30.05
#